data_95e0d0443dd28a989a920025cc91c539
#
_entry.id   95e0d0443dd28a989a920025cc91c539
#
_cell.length_a   1.000
_cell.length_b   1.000
_cell.length_c   1.000
_cell.angle_alpha   90.00
_cell.angle_beta   90.00
_cell.angle_gamma   90.00
#
_symmetry.space_group_name_H-M   'P 1'
#
loop_
_entity.id
_entity.type
_entity.pdbx_description
1 polymer ?
#
loop_
_entity_poly.entity_id
_entity_poly.type
_entity_poly.pdbx_seq_one_letter_code
_entity_poly.pdbx_strand_id
1 'polypeptide(L)'
;RGGNILLSGATGLIGSFLIDVIMEKNVREDMNCTIYAMGRDKEKARIRFGKFENDPHLVFLPCDVKLPLVYNDIGKVDYVVHLASNTHPMQYATDPIGTITTNVIGTQNMLDFAVGHQTTRFVFASSNEIYGENRGDVELFKEDYCGYIDSNTLRAGYPESKRCGEALCQAYKSQKQLDVVIPRLTRSYGPTMLMSDTKAISQFIKKGIRKEDIVLKSAGTQYYSFTYVADAASGILYTMLVGESGKAYNIADEGSDIRLRDLAELIARCAETKVVYEMPDEAEALGYSKATKARLDGSELKGLGWTARYRIEEGIERTLQILENIYGEKR
;
A
#
# COMPACT_ATOMS: atom_id res chain seq x y z
N ARG A 1 -14.81 2.21 19.08
CA ARG A 1 -14.94 3.60 19.50
C ARG A 1 -13.82 3.98 20.46
N GLY A 2 -13.26 5.21 20.32
CA GLY A 2 -12.27 5.75 21.26
C GLY A 2 -10.88 5.12 21.22
N GLY A 3 -10.52 4.40 20.15
CA GLY A 3 -9.19 3.81 20.01
C GLY A 3 -8.17 4.78 19.41
N ASN A 4 -6.91 4.68 19.83
CA ASN A 4 -5.82 5.50 19.32
C ASN A 4 -4.96 4.67 18.35
N ILE A 5 -4.67 5.24 17.19
CA ILE A 5 -3.95 4.57 16.10
C ILE A 5 -2.67 5.33 15.79
N LEU A 6 -1.51 4.69 15.87
CA LEU A 6 -0.28 5.19 15.29
C LEU A 6 -0.15 4.65 13.86
N LEU A 7 -0.10 5.53 12.88
CA LEU A 7 -0.07 5.17 11.46
C LEU A 7 1.20 5.73 10.80
N SER A 8 2.13 4.86 10.44
CA SER A 8 3.31 5.25 9.68
C SER A 8 3.04 5.21 8.17
N GLY A 9 3.74 6.04 7.39
CA GLY A 9 3.45 6.19 5.96
C GLY A 9 2.17 6.99 5.68
N ALA A 10 1.81 7.88 6.59
CA ALA A 10 0.56 8.64 6.62
C ALA A 10 0.25 9.40 5.32
N THR A 11 1.26 9.97 4.66
CA THR A 11 1.06 10.75 3.42
C THR A 11 1.10 9.92 2.14
N GLY A 12 1.21 8.58 2.23
CA GLY A 12 1.15 7.67 1.09
C GLY A 12 -0.29 7.42 0.62
N LEU A 13 -0.44 6.70 -0.51
CA LEU A 13 -1.73 6.36 -1.12
C LEU A 13 -2.72 5.79 -0.09
N ILE A 14 -2.35 4.71 0.59
CA ILE A 14 -3.24 3.99 1.51
C ILE A 14 -3.33 4.71 2.85
N GLY A 15 -2.19 5.18 3.39
CA GLY A 15 -2.16 5.85 4.69
C GLY A 15 -3.04 7.10 4.72
N SER A 16 -2.97 7.93 3.69
CA SER A 16 -3.79 9.14 3.62
C SER A 16 -5.28 8.83 3.43
N PHE A 17 -5.61 7.75 2.70
CA PHE A 17 -7.00 7.32 2.55
C PHE A 17 -7.56 6.75 3.86
N LEU A 18 -6.78 5.96 4.60
CA LEU A 18 -7.18 5.46 5.93
C LEU A 18 -7.46 6.61 6.90
N ILE A 19 -6.62 7.65 6.90
CA ILE A 19 -6.85 8.85 7.71
C ILE A 19 -8.16 9.51 7.32
N ASP A 20 -8.40 9.73 6.02
CA ASP A 20 -9.67 10.32 5.56
C ASP A 20 -10.89 9.51 6.03
N VAL A 21 -10.83 8.17 5.92
CA VAL A 21 -11.93 7.28 6.34
C VAL A 21 -12.19 7.38 7.85
N ILE A 22 -11.13 7.35 8.67
CA ILE A 22 -11.29 7.37 10.13
C ILE A 22 -11.77 8.75 10.60
N MET A 23 -11.21 9.84 10.04
CA MET A 23 -11.65 11.19 10.37
C MET A 23 -13.11 11.44 9.94
N GLU A 24 -13.53 10.93 8.78
CA GLU A 24 -14.93 10.99 8.35
C GLU A 24 -15.86 10.22 9.30
N LYS A 25 -15.42 9.06 9.78
CA LYS A 25 -16.14 8.27 10.79
C LYS A 25 -16.19 8.97 12.15
N ASN A 26 -15.15 9.70 12.54
CA ASN A 26 -15.20 10.53 13.75
C ASN A 26 -16.33 11.53 13.66
N VAL A 27 -16.46 12.21 12.51
CA VAL A 27 -17.51 13.22 12.30
C VAL A 27 -18.91 12.63 12.22
N ARG A 28 -19.08 11.55 11.44
CA ARG A 28 -20.42 11.00 11.15
C ARG A 28 -20.96 10.08 12.25
N GLU A 29 -20.09 9.36 12.93
CA GLU A 29 -20.47 8.28 13.84
C GLU A 29 -19.98 8.49 15.27
N ASP A 30 -19.40 9.65 15.57
CA ASP A 30 -18.84 10.00 16.88
C ASP A 30 -17.90 8.90 17.43
N MET A 31 -16.98 8.45 16.55
CA MET A 31 -16.07 7.36 16.89
C MET A 31 -15.01 7.76 17.90
N ASN A 32 -14.61 9.01 17.95
CA ASN A 32 -13.58 9.57 18.85
C ASN A 32 -12.23 8.81 18.77
N CYS A 33 -11.79 8.45 17.56
CA CYS A 33 -10.50 7.81 17.32
C CYS A 33 -9.42 8.87 17.08
N THR A 34 -8.33 8.82 17.84
CA THR A 34 -7.18 9.71 17.59
C THR A 34 -6.16 8.99 16.70
N ILE A 35 -5.70 9.68 15.66
CA ILE A 35 -4.69 9.20 14.74
C ILE A 35 -3.40 9.98 14.97
N TYR A 36 -2.34 9.27 15.34
CA TYR A 36 -0.97 9.76 15.32
C TYR A 36 -0.37 9.44 13.95
N ALA A 37 -0.40 10.41 13.05
CA ALA A 37 0.01 10.28 11.66
C ALA A 37 1.51 10.52 11.51
N MET A 38 2.30 9.47 11.22
CA MET A 38 3.75 9.57 11.10
C MET A 38 4.20 9.74 9.65
N GLY A 39 5.12 10.68 9.45
CA GLY A 39 5.76 10.92 8.15
C GLY A 39 6.97 11.83 8.25
N ARG A 40 7.86 11.78 7.26
CA ARG A 40 9.10 12.57 7.25
C ARG A 40 8.90 14.04 6.87
N ASP A 41 7.93 14.28 6.01
CA ASP A 41 7.72 15.57 5.36
C ASP A 41 6.50 16.27 5.95
N LYS A 42 6.77 17.26 6.79
CA LYS A 42 5.76 18.07 7.49
C LYS A 42 4.94 18.93 6.52
N GLU A 43 5.57 19.47 5.49
CA GLU A 43 4.87 20.31 4.52
C GLU A 43 3.91 19.50 3.66
N LYS A 44 4.36 18.31 3.21
CA LYS A 44 3.49 17.36 2.50
C LYS A 44 2.29 16.94 3.36
N ALA A 45 2.51 16.73 4.66
CA ALA A 45 1.42 16.42 5.58
C ALA A 45 0.46 17.60 5.74
N ARG A 46 0.98 18.82 5.86
CA ARG A 46 0.17 20.04 5.97
C ARG A 46 -0.72 20.23 4.72
N ILE A 47 -0.14 20.05 3.53
CA ILE A 47 -0.91 20.13 2.27
C ILE A 47 -1.99 19.04 2.23
N ARG A 48 -1.64 17.79 2.61
CA ARG A 48 -2.56 16.64 2.48
C ARG A 48 -3.67 16.67 3.52
N PHE A 49 -3.38 17.14 4.74
CA PHE A 49 -4.30 17.07 5.88
C PHE A 49 -4.76 18.44 6.38
N GLY A 50 -4.49 19.52 5.64
CA GLY A 50 -4.83 20.89 6.06
C GLY A 50 -6.29 21.09 6.45
N LYS A 51 -7.22 20.33 5.86
CA LYS A 51 -8.64 20.33 6.24
C LYS A 51 -8.90 19.85 7.69
N PHE A 52 -7.92 19.18 8.31
CA PHE A 52 -7.99 18.68 9.69
C PHE A 52 -7.00 19.41 10.63
N GLU A 53 -6.41 20.55 10.23
CA GLU A 53 -5.31 21.22 10.93
C GLU A 53 -5.61 21.51 12.41
N ASN A 54 -6.87 21.78 12.75
CA ASN A 54 -7.32 22.08 14.12
C ASN A 54 -8.13 20.94 14.76
N ASP A 55 -8.17 19.78 14.15
CA ASP A 55 -8.91 18.65 14.70
C ASP A 55 -8.04 17.89 15.72
N PRO A 56 -8.46 17.79 17.00
CA PRO A 56 -7.67 17.15 18.05
C PRO A 56 -7.48 15.65 17.81
N HIS A 57 -8.26 15.05 16.93
CA HIS A 57 -8.16 13.63 16.57
C HIS A 57 -7.13 13.32 15.48
N LEU A 58 -6.45 14.32 14.90
CA LEU A 58 -5.34 14.10 13.98
C LEU A 58 -4.09 14.84 14.43
N VAL A 59 -3.11 14.08 14.90
CA VAL A 59 -1.81 14.61 15.35
C VAL A 59 -0.72 14.16 14.38
N PHE A 60 -0.06 15.09 13.70
CA PHE A 60 1.06 14.75 12.83
C PHE A 60 2.36 14.65 13.63
N LEU A 61 3.05 13.51 13.51
CA LEU A 61 4.34 13.22 14.13
C LEU A 61 5.45 13.20 13.05
N PRO A 62 6.29 14.25 12.95
CA PRO A 62 7.45 14.24 12.04
C PRO A 62 8.45 13.18 12.48
N CYS A 63 8.64 12.14 11.67
CA CYS A 63 9.54 11.03 12.02
C CYS A 63 10.06 10.29 10.79
N ASP A 64 11.32 9.89 10.83
CA ASP A 64 11.87 8.81 10.00
C ASP A 64 11.81 7.50 10.80
N VAL A 65 11.07 6.53 10.31
CA VAL A 65 10.92 5.22 10.98
C VAL A 65 12.24 4.48 11.20
N LYS A 66 13.30 4.84 10.45
CA LYS A 66 14.66 4.29 10.67
C LYS A 66 15.31 4.76 11.97
N LEU A 67 14.79 5.79 12.60
CA LEU A 67 15.28 6.28 13.88
C LEU A 67 14.45 5.70 15.02
N PRO A 68 15.03 5.51 16.21
CA PRO A 68 14.30 5.08 17.39
C PRO A 68 13.13 6.02 17.69
N LEU A 69 11.97 5.45 17.98
CA LEU A 69 10.75 6.20 18.28
C LEU A 69 10.65 6.46 19.78
N VAL A 70 10.84 7.70 20.17
CA VAL A 70 10.73 8.13 21.58
C VAL A 70 9.63 9.20 21.65
N TYR A 71 8.41 8.77 21.98
CA TYR A 71 7.24 9.65 22.16
C TYR A 71 6.62 9.39 23.52
N ASN A 72 7.15 10.05 24.55
CA ASN A 72 6.65 9.93 25.92
C ASN A 72 5.34 10.72 26.14
N ASP A 73 5.05 11.67 25.26
CA ASP A 73 3.93 12.62 25.41
C ASP A 73 2.66 12.18 24.64
N ILE A 74 2.72 11.11 23.86
CA ILE A 74 1.52 10.57 23.24
C ILE A 74 0.82 9.61 24.19
N GLY A 75 -0.50 9.71 24.25
CA GLY A 75 -1.30 8.84 25.11
C GLY A 75 -1.19 7.36 24.72
N LYS A 76 -2.06 6.53 25.31
CA LYS A 76 -2.14 5.11 24.94
C LYS A 76 -2.36 4.95 23.46
N VAL A 77 -1.59 4.04 22.83
CA VAL A 77 -1.76 3.63 21.43
C VAL A 77 -2.32 2.23 21.40
N ASP A 78 -3.55 2.08 20.92
CA ASP A 78 -4.22 0.78 20.86
C ASP A 78 -3.80 -0.03 19.65
N TYR A 79 -3.57 0.64 18.51
CA TYR A 79 -3.19 0.00 17.26
C TYR A 79 -2.00 0.71 16.61
N VAL A 80 -1.05 -0.07 16.13
CA VAL A 80 0.03 0.43 15.27
C VAL A 80 -0.19 -0.11 13.86
N VAL A 81 -0.34 0.79 12.88
CA VAL A 81 -0.49 0.44 11.45
C VAL A 81 0.77 0.88 10.71
N HIS A 82 1.63 -0.08 10.38
CA HIS A 82 2.91 0.20 9.74
C HIS A 82 2.81 0.06 8.21
N LEU A 83 2.67 1.22 7.53
CA LEU A 83 2.59 1.33 6.06
C LEU A 83 3.85 1.98 5.46
N ALA A 84 4.76 2.52 6.26
CA ALA A 84 5.94 3.22 5.77
C ALA A 84 6.85 2.27 5.00
N SER A 85 7.07 2.56 3.73
CA SER A 85 7.95 1.82 2.84
C SER A 85 8.22 2.64 1.58
N ASN A 86 9.38 2.47 0.98
CA ASN A 86 9.62 2.91 -0.38
C ASN A 86 8.98 1.89 -1.34
N THR A 87 7.97 2.32 -2.11
CA THR A 87 7.17 1.41 -2.96
C THR A 87 7.26 1.73 -4.45
N HIS A 88 8.19 2.58 -4.85
CA HIS A 88 8.33 3.02 -6.24
C HIS A 88 9.49 2.29 -6.92
N PRO A 89 9.30 1.72 -8.12
CA PRO A 89 10.36 1.02 -8.84
C PRO A 89 11.64 1.83 -9.02
N MET A 90 11.52 3.13 -9.28
CA MET A 90 12.70 4.01 -9.38
C MET A 90 13.51 4.07 -8.09
N GLN A 91 12.87 4.06 -6.92
CA GLN A 91 13.60 4.09 -5.64
C GLN A 91 14.33 2.78 -5.36
N TYR A 92 13.85 1.64 -5.88
CA TYR A 92 14.58 0.38 -5.75
C TYR A 92 15.93 0.43 -6.49
N ALA A 93 16.00 1.18 -7.58
CA ALA A 93 17.21 1.35 -8.37
C ALA A 93 18.11 2.50 -7.84
N THR A 94 17.51 3.62 -7.39
CA THR A 94 18.26 4.83 -7.01
C THR A 94 18.62 4.89 -5.52
N ASP A 95 17.83 4.23 -4.64
CA ASP A 95 18.09 4.16 -3.19
C ASP A 95 17.77 2.75 -2.64
N PRO A 96 18.50 1.71 -3.09
CA PRO A 96 18.28 0.34 -2.63
C PRO A 96 18.57 0.15 -1.14
N ILE A 97 19.62 0.80 -0.62
CA ILE A 97 19.97 0.75 0.82
C ILE A 97 18.86 1.36 1.65
N GLY A 98 18.38 2.56 1.28
CA GLY A 98 17.29 3.23 1.98
C GLY A 98 15.98 2.42 1.92
N THR A 99 15.73 1.71 0.84
CA THR A 99 14.57 0.81 0.72
C THR A 99 14.66 -0.35 1.72
N ILE A 100 15.79 -1.06 1.76
CA ILE A 100 15.98 -2.19 2.69
C ILE A 100 15.93 -1.70 4.15
N THR A 101 16.68 -0.65 4.48
CA THR A 101 16.77 -0.15 5.86
C THR A 101 15.44 0.41 6.37
N THR A 102 14.66 1.08 5.52
CA THR A 102 13.31 1.52 5.89
C THR A 102 12.41 0.33 6.23
N ASN A 103 12.46 -0.75 5.44
CA ASN A 103 11.62 -1.92 5.67
C ASN A 103 12.10 -2.78 6.85
N VAL A 104 13.39 -2.90 7.09
CA VAL A 104 13.94 -3.77 8.17
C VAL A 104 14.05 -3.00 9.48
N ILE A 105 14.87 -1.93 9.50
CA ILE A 105 15.10 -1.13 10.72
C ILE A 105 13.83 -0.39 11.11
N GLY A 106 13.11 0.18 10.12
CA GLY A 106 11.85 0.86 10.37
C GLY A 106 10.80 -0.06 10.97
N THR A 107 10.67 -1.30 10.47
CA THR A 107 9.75 -2.29 11.04
C THR A 107 10.17 -2.66 12.47
N GLN A 108 11.46 -2.88 12.73
CA GLN A 108 11.94 -3.17 14.08
C GLN A 108 11.62 -2.04 15.05
N ASN A 109 11.93 -0.79 14.71
CA ASN A 109 11.63 0.37 15.55
C ASN A 109 10.12 0.51 15.84
N MET A 110 9.26 0.24 14.86
CA MET A 110 7.81 0.27 15.03
C MET A 110 7.31 -0.86 15.93
N LEU A 111 7.91 -2.05 15.84
CA LEU A 111 7.60 -3.19 16.72
C LEU A 111 8.07 -2.93 18.15
N ASP A 112 9.29 -2.36 18.35
CA ASP A 112 9.81 -1.95 19.66
C ASP A 112 8.89 -0.90 20.30
N PHE A 113 8.45 0.07 19.52
CA PHE A 113 7.46 1.06 19.96
C PHE A 113 6.16 0.39 20.42
N ALA A 114 5.61 -0.54 19.62
CA ALA A 114 4.37 -1.23 19.93
C ALA A 114 4.46 -2.03 21.24
N VAL A 115 5.58 -2.69 21.49
CA VAL A 115 5.86 -3.41 22.74
C VAL A 115 5.97 -2.43 23.92
N GLY A 116 6.75 -1.34 23.75
CA GLY A 116 6.95 -0.34 24.80
C GLY A 116 5.67 0.39 25.23
N HIS A 117 4.72 0.56 24.32
CA HIS A 117 3.42 1.21 24.56
C HIS A 117 2.30 0.20 24.87
N GLN A 118 2.62 -1.09 25.00
CA GLN A 118 1.62 -2.14 25.28
C GLN A 118 0.43 -2.09 24.30
N THR A 119 0.77 -1.90 23.02
CA THR A 119 -0.21 -1.80 21.93
C THR A 119 -1.01 -3.09 21.84
N THR A 120 -2.33 -2.98 21.69
CA THR A 120 -3.24 -4.13 21.57
C THR A 120 -2.93 -4.98 20.35
N ARG A 121 -2.63 -4.33 19.19
CA ARG A 121 -2.32 -5.03 17.95
C ARG A 121 -1.42 -4.21 17.03
N PHE A 122 -0.48 -4.90 16.40
CA PHE A 122 0.40 -4.38 15.35
C PHE A 122 -0.04 -4.90 13.97
N VAL A 123 -0.17 -4.01 13.00
CA VAL A 123 -0.52 -4.33 11.61
C VAL A 123 0.68 -4.04 10.73
N PHE A 124 1.25 -5.06 10.13
CA PHE A 124 2.36 -4.94 9.19
C PHE A 124 1.87 -5.02 7.74
N ALA A 125 1.84 -3.91 7.03
CA ALA A 125 1.53 -3.94 5.60
C ALA A 125 2.64 -4.59 4.79
N SER A 126 2.43 -5.83 4.41
CA SER A 126 3.27 -6.59 3.51
C SER A 126 2.86 -6.38 2.05
N SER A 127 3.36 -7.14 1.12
CA SER A 127 3.22 -6.93 -0.31
C SER A 127 3.07 -8.25 -1.06
N ASN A 128 2.39 -8.22 -2.20
CA ASN A 128 2.38 -9.32 -3.16
C ASN A 128 3.78 -9.69 -3.67
N GLU A 129 4.76 -8.82 -3.55
CA GLU A 129 6.11 -9.09 -4.05
C GLU A 129 6.88 -10.12 -3.21
N ILE A 130 6.45 -10.39 -1.98
CA ILE A 130 7.04 -11.44 -1.15
C ILE A 130 6.88 -12.84 -1.77
N TYR A 131 5.92 -13.02 -2.65
CA TYR A 131 5.70 -14.29 -3.33
C TYR A 131 6.78 -14.62 -4.37
N GLY A 132 7.52 -13.62 -4.85
CA GLY A 132 8.57 -13.84 -5.86
C GLY A 132 8.01 -14.20 -7.24
N GLU A 133 8.77 -15.03 -7.97
CA GLU A 133 8.42 -15.45 -9.32
C GLU A 133 7.39 -16.58 -9.30
N ASN A 134 6.33 -16.42 -10.11
CA ASN A 134 5.46 -17.52 -10.48
C ASN A 134 6.11 -18.28 -11.64
N ARG A 135 6.56 -19.49 -11.39
CA ARG A 135 7.21 -20.38 -12.38
C ARG A 135 6.24 -21.28 -13.14
N GLY A 136 4.93 -20.99 -13.03
CA GLY A 136 3.88 -21.76 -13.68
C GLY A 136 3.38 -22.95 -12.86
N ASP A 137 3.77 -23.04 -11.60
CA ASP A 137 3.39 -24.08 -10.65
C ASP A 137 2.09 -23.78 -9.92
N VAL A 138 1.67 -22.51 -9.85
CA VAL A 138 0.38 -22.11 -9.27
C VAL A 138 -0.33 -21.07 -10.16
N GLU A 139 -1.64 -21.05 -10.10
CA GLU A 139 -2.43 -20.04 -10.80
C GLU A 139 -2.59 -18.76 -9.97
N LEU A 140 -2.85 -18.91 -8.68
CA LEU A 140 -3.01 -17.83 -7.70
C LEU A 140 -2.05 -18.06 -6.54
N PHE A 141 -1.47 -17.00 -6.02
CA PHE A 141 -0.66 -17.04 -4.81
C PHE A 141 -1.54 -17.08 -3.57
N LYS A 142 -1.50 -18.20 -2.86
CA LYS A 142 -2.05 -18.34 -1.51
C LYS A 142 -1.05 -17.89 -0.47
N GLU A 143 -1.51 -17.67 0.75
CA GLU A 143 -0.68 -17.13 1.83
C GLU A 143 0.48 -18.05 2.23
N ASP A 144 0.40 -19.34 1.97
CA ASP A 144 1.44 -20.34 2.22
C ASP A 144 2.45 -20.51 1.08
N TYR A 145 2.23 -19.85 -0.08
CA TYR A 145 3.15 -19.97 -1.20
C TYR A 145 4.47 -19.23 -0.93
N CYS A 146 5.59 -19.90 -1.22
CA CYS A 146 6.93 -19.38 -1.08
C CYS A 146 7.69 -19.53 -2.40
N GLY A 147 7.62 -18.52 -3.26
CA GLY A 147 8.28 -18.52 -4.56
C GLY A 147 9.73 -18.03 -4.52
N TYR A 148 10.39 -18.14 -5.67
CA TYR A 148 11.78 -17.83 -5.83
C TYR A 148 12.02 -16.32 -5.93
N ILE A 149 13.04 -15.85 -5.21
CA ILE A 149 13.63 -14.52 -5.36
C ILE A 149 15.14 -14.69 -5.45
N ASP A 150 15.75 -14.14 -6.52
CA ASP A 150 17.20 -14.09 -6.65
C ASP A 150 17.75 -12.94 -5.77
N SER A 151 18.23 -13.27 -4.59
CA SER A 151 18.73 -12.31 -3.59
C SER A 151 20.00 -11.56 -4.04
N ASN A 152 20.67 -12.00 -5.12
CA ASN A 152 21.87 -11.37 -5.66
C ASN A 152 21.57 -10.28 -6.70
N THR A 153 20.35 -9.75 -6.72
CA THR A 153 19.94 -8.67 -7.59
C THR A 153 19.50 -7.44 -6.81
N LEU A 154 19.69 -6.25 -7.36
CA LEU A 154 19.17 -5.02 -6.73
C LEU A 154 17.65 -5.05 -6.53
N ARG A 155 16.94 -5.74 -7.44
CA ARG A 155 15.48 -5.87 -7.39
C ARG A 155 14.98 -6.69 -6.20
N ALA A 156 15.82 -7.57 -5.64
CA ALA A 156 15.48 -8.39 -4.48
C ALA A 156 15.32 -7.57 -3.18
N GLY A 157 15.94 -6.40 -3.08
CA GLY A 157 15.99 -5.63 -1.84
C GLY A 157 14.61 -5.32 -1.24
N TYR A 158 13.64 -4.96 -2.06
CA TYR A 158 12.28 -4.69 -1.59
C TYR A 158 11.54 -5.97 -1.14
N PRO A 159 11.35 -7.01 -1.96
CA PRO A 159 10.62 -8.19 -1.54
C PRO A 159 11.28 -8.93 -0.39
N GLU A 160 12.61 -9.07 -0.37
CA GLU A 160 13.32 -9.72 0.73
C GLU A 160 13.24 -8.93 2.04
N SER A 161 13.30 -7.60 1.99
CA SER A 161 13.10 -6.78 3.19
C SER A 161 11.66 -6.87 3.72
N LYS A 162 10.65 -7.06 2.86
CA LYS A 162 9.27 -7.34 3.28
C LYS A 162 9.14 -8.74 3.90
N ARG A 163 9.78 -9.77 3.35
CA ARG A 163 9.88 -11.11 3.98
C ARG A 163 10.53 -11.02 5.37
N CYS A 164 11.64 -10.28 5.49
CA CYS A 164 12.29 -10.02 6.76
C CYS A 164 11.35 -9.33 7.76
N GLY A 165 10.55 -8.36 7.32
CA GLY A 165 9.53 -7.70 8.15
C GLY A 165 8.46 -8.67 8.67
N GLU A 166 7.96 -9.58 7.84
CA GLU A 166 7.05 -10.64 8.28
C GLU A 166 7.70 -11.56 9.32
N ALA A 167 8.97 -11.96 9.09
CA ALA A 167 9.72 -12.79 10.02
C ALA A 167 9.96 -12.08 11.38
N LEU A 168 10.25 -10.76 11.36
CA LEU A 168 10.33 -9.94 12.57
C LEU A 168 8.98 -9.93 13.32
N CYS A 169 7.86 -9.78 12.64
CA CYS A 169 6.54 -9.85 13.25
C CYS A 169 6.32 -11.19 14.00
N GLN A 170 6.70 -12.32 13.39
CA GLN A 170 6.61 -13.63 14.03
C GLN A 170 7.53 -13.74 15.26
N ALA A 171 8.76 -13.19 15.17
CA ALA A 171 9.69 -13.18 16.28
C ALA A 171 9.14 -12.35 17.48
N TYR A 172 8.59 -11.15 17.22
CA TYR A 172 7.99 -10.32 18.27
C TYR A 172 6.73 -10.94 18.86
N LYS A 173 5.88 -11.57 18.03
CA LYS A 173 4.76 -12.37 18.53
C LYS A 173 5.22 -13.43 19.50
N SER A 174 6.24 -14.20 19.15
CA SER A 174 6.76 -15.31 19.98
C SER A 174 7.45 -14.81 21.26
N GLN A 175 8.38 -13.87 21.14
CA GLN A 175 9.26 -13.46 22.25
C GLN A 175 8.66 -12.36 23.14
N LYS A 176 7.82 -11.49 22.56
CA LYS A 176 7.25 -10.32 23.25
C LYS A 176 5.74 -10.44 23.47
N GLN A 177 5.12 -11.53 23.01
CA GLN A 177 3.67 -11.75 23.08
C GLN A 177 2.86 -10.64 22.40
N LEU A 178 3.48 -9.95 21.41
CA LEU A 178 2.80 -8.90 20.65
C LEU A 178 1.79 -9.53 19.69
N ASP A 179 0.55 -9.06 19.71
CA ASP A 179 -0.45 -9.45 18.72
C ASP A 179 -0.12 -8.76 17.38
N VAL A 180 0.09 -9.54 16.33
CA VAL A 180 0.45 -9.05 15.00
C VAL A 180 -0.44 -9.63 13.93
N VAL A 181 -0.79 -8.83 12.91
CA VAL A 181 -1.47 -9.30 11.69
C VAL A 181 -0.79 -8.71 10.46
N ILE A 182 -0.84 -9.45 9.35
CA ILE A 182 -0.02 -9.18 8.17
C ILE A 182 -0.89 -9.10 6.92
N PRO A 183 -1.54 -7.95 6.63
CA PRO A 183 -2.19 -7.74 5.33
C PRO A 183 -1.14 -7.68 4.21
N ARG A 184 -1.27 -8.55 3.21
CA ARG A 184 -0.47 -8.56 1.98
C ARG A 184 -1.22 -7.84 0.88
N LEU A 185 -0.69 -6.70 0.50
CA LEU A 185 -1.32 -5.79 -0.44
C LEU A 185 -0.96 -6.16 -1.89
N THR A 186 -1.93 -6.07 -2.78
CA THR A 186 -1.73 -6.11 -4.23
C THR A 186 -1.26 -4.76 -4.75
N ARG A 187 -1.27 -4.56 -6.06
CA ARG A 187 -1.01 -3.26 -6.71
C ARG A 187 -2.17 -2.32 -6.45
N SER A 188 -2.09 -1.60 -5.33
CA SER A 188 -3.14 -0.67 -4.92
C SER A 188 -3.08 0.64 -5.72
N TYR A 189 -4.26 1.18 -6.06
CA TYR A 189 -4.44 2.42 -6.81
C TYR A 189 -5.64 3.20 -6.28
N GLY A 190 -5.74 4.47 -6.64
CA GLY A 190 -6.88 5.31 -6.26
C GLY A 190 -6.56 6.80 -6.25
N PRO A 191 -7.53 7.65 -5.93
CA PRO A 191 -7.40 9.11 -6.06
C PRO A 191 -6.43 9.77 -5.08
N THR A 192 -6.02 9.08 -4.04
CA THR A 192 -5.00 9.55 -3.08
C THR A 192 -3.55 9.24 -3.52
N MET A 193 -3.36 8.79 -4.77
CA MET A 193 -2.04 8.53 -5.33
C MET A 193 -1.18 9.80 -5.35
N LEU A 194 0.12 9.62 -5.19
CA LEU A 194 1.07 10.70 -5.35
C LEU A 194 1.31 10.96 -6.84
N MET A 195 1.27 12.24 -7.25
CA MET A 195 1.59 12.60 -8.64
C MET A 195 3.04 12.31 -9.03
N SER A 196 3.92 12.09 -8.04
CA SER A 196 5.29 11.60 -8.23
C SER A 196 5.40 10.08 -8.38
N ASP A 197 4.31 9.31 -8.22
CA ASP A 197 4.34 7.84 -8.35
C ASP A 197 4.70 7.42 -9.78
N THR A 198 5.63 6.47 -9.90
CA THR A 198 6.18 5.98 -11.19
C THR A 198 5.68 4.59 -11.57
N LYS A 199 4.77 3.99 -10.80
CA LYS A 199 4.16 2.70 -11.17
C LYS A 199 3.37 2.82 -12.48
N ALA A 200 3.32 1.75 -13.27
CA ALA A 200 2.63 1.74 -14.56
C ALA A 200 1.19 2.27 -14.48
N ILE A 201 0.38 1.74 -13.55
CA ILE A 201 -1.00 2.20 -13.35
C ILE A 201 -1.08 3.69 -13.03
N SER A 202 -0.16 4.20 -12.20
CA SER A 202 -0.11 5.62 -11.84
C SER A 202 0.28 6.49 -13.03
N GLN A 203 1.18 6.01 -13.90
CA GLN A 203 1.53 6.69 -15.15
C GLN A 203 0.33 6.73 -16.12
N PHE A 204 -0.38 5.61 -16.28
CA PHE A 204 -1.56 5.55 -17.13
C PHE A 204 -2.66 6.51 -16.63
N ILE A 205 -2.94 6.51 -15.33
CA ILE A 205 -3.92 7.44 -14.73
C ILE A 205 -3.49 8.89 -14.97
N LYS A 206 -2.22 9.25 -14.74
CA LYS A 206 -1.72 10.62 -14.97
C LYS A 206 -1.88 11.08 -16.42
N LYS A 207 -1.64 10.18 -17.37
CA LYS A 207 -1.86 10.48 -18.79
C LYS A 207 -3.36 10.62 -19.09
N GLY A 208 -4.19 9.73 -18.55
CA GLY A 208 -5.64 9.79 -18.69
C GLY A 208 -6.24 11.12 -18.23
N ILE A 209 -5.89 11.60 -17.04
CA ILE A 209 -6.40 12.90 -16.52
C ILE A 209 -5.93 14.12 -17.34
N ARG A 210 -4.79 13.99 -18.07
CA ARG A 210 -4.28 15.02 -18.97
C ARG A 210 -4.83 14.90 -20.40
N LYS A 211 -5.66 13.88 -20.65
CA LYS A 211 -6.16 13.53 -22.00
C LYS A 211 -5.02 13.23 -23.00
N GLU A 212 -3.91 12.68 -22.50
CA GLU A 212 -2.77 12.23 -23.29
C GLU A 212 -2.90 10.74 -23.63
N ASP A 213 -2.30 10.30 -24.73
CA ASP A 213 -2.23 8.89 -25.11
C ASP A 213 -1.52 8.06 -24.04
N ILE A 214 -2.06 6.87 -23.72
CA ILE A 214 -1.49 5.96 -22.74
C ILE A 214 -0.32 5.19 -23.39
N VAL A 215 0.88 5.44 -22.91
CA VAL A 215 2.09 4.78 -23.45
C VAL A 215 2.32 3.46 -22.72
N LEU A 216 2.29 2.36 -23.47
CA LEU A 216 2.59 1.02 -22.98
C LEU A 216 3.95 0.55 -23.52
N LYS A 217 4.94 0.41 -22.62
CA LYS A 217 6.33 0.08 -22.97
C LYS A 217 6.62 -1.44 -22.94
N SER A 218 5.64 -2.26 -23.32
CA SER A 218 5.77 -3.71 -23.44
C SER A 218 4.56 -4.27 -24.17
N ALA A 219 4.54 -5.58 -24.45
CA ALA A 219 3.36 -6.27 -24.98
C ALA A 219 2.17 -6.30 -23.99
N GLY A 220 2.37 -5.88 -22.75
CA GLY A 220 1.33 -5.78 -21.72
C GLY A 220 0.67 -7.11 -21.32
N THR A 221 1.38 -8.23 -21.50
CA THR A 221 0.85 -9.57 -21.23
C THR A 221 0.85 -9.94 -19.74
N GLN A 222 1.50 -9.15 -18.92
CA GLN A 222 1.58 -9.36 -17.48
C GLN A 222 0.18 -9.33 -16.87
N TYR A 223 -0.13 -10.33 -16.02
CA TYR A 223 -1.44 -10.51 -15.41
C TYR A 223 -1.34 -10.39 -13.88
N TYR A 224 -2.00 -9.40 -13.33
CA TYR A 224 -1.83 -8.99 -11.94
C TYR A 224 -3.16 -8.78 -11.23
N SER A 225 -3.14 -8.98 -9.91
CA SER A 225 -4.18 -8.46 -9.03
C SER A 225 -3.95 -6.97 -8.73
N PHE A 226 -5.01 -6.20 -8.83
CA PHE A 226 -5.07 -4.81 -8.40
C PHE A 226 -6.10 -4.66 -7.29
N THR A 227 -5.98 -3.60 -6.49
CA THR A 227 -6.99 -3.31 -5.45
C THR A 227 -7.22 -1.80 -5.38
N TYR A 228 -8.47 -1.41 -5.51
CA TYR A 228 -8.85 -0.01 -5.30
C TYR A 228 -8.57 0.41 -3.87
N VAL A 229 -8.15 1.65 -3.65
CA VAL A 229 -7.67 2.12 -2.34
C VAL A 229 -8.69 1.98 -1.22
N ALA A 230 -9.99 2.11 -1.52
CA ALA A 230 -11.03 1.91 -0.52
C ALA A 230 -11.12 0.45 -0.05
N ASP A 231 -10.95 -0.51 -0.96
CA ASP A 231 -10.91 -1.93 -0.62
C ASP A 231 -9.60 -2.30 0.08
N ALA A 232 -8.47 -1.72 -0.34
CA ALA A 232 -7.21 -1.89 0.39
C ALA A 232 -7.32 -1.38 1.84
N ALA A 233 -7.90 -0.19 2.04
CA ALA A 233 -8.12 0.37 3.37
C ALA A 233 -9.10 -0.46 4.21
N SER A 234 -10.23 -0.87 3.63
CA SER A 234 -11.20 -1.71 4.32
C SER A 234 -10.63 -3.08 4.68
N GLY A 235 -9.84 -3.70 3.79
CA GLY A 235 -9.15 -4.97 4.04
C GLY A 235 -8.12 -4.87 5.17
N ILE A 236 -7.35 -3.78 5.24
CA ILE A 236 -6.42 -3.50 6.35
C ILE A 236 -7.19 -3.37 7.67
N LEU A 237 -8.25 -2.56 7.71
CA LEU A 237 -9.06 -2.38 8.90
C LEU A 237 -9.74 -3.68 9.32
N TYR A 238 -10.22 -4.46 8.36
CA TYR A 238 -10.84 -5.75 8.63
C TYR A 238 -9.82 -6.74 9.20
N THR A 239 -8.64 -6.86 8.59
CA THR A 239 -7.53 -7.68 9.11
C THR A 239 -7.11 -7.22 10.50
N MET A 240 -7.04 -5.91 10.74
CA MET A 240 -6.73 -5.33 12.06
C MET A 240 -7.75 -5.74 13.12
N LEU A 241 -9.02 -5.77 12.80
CA LEU A 241 -10.09 -5.97 13.79
C LEU A 241 -10.40 -7.45 14.03
N VAL A 242 -10.36 -8.30 13.00
CA VAL A 242 -10.81 -9.69 13.09
C VAL A 242 -9.78 -10.73 12.68
N GLY A 243 -8.62 -10.32 12.14
CA GLY A 243 -7.55 -11.23 11.74
C GLY A 243 -6.99 -12.01 12.94
N GLU A 244 -6.59 -13.25 12.69
CA GLU A 244 -5.93 -14.10 13.68
C GLU A 244 -4.48 -13.69 13.87
N SER A 245 -4.04 -13.61 15.14
CA SER A 245 -2.66 -13.21 15.47
C SER A 245 -1.61 -14.08 14.79
N GLY A 246 -0.66 -13.45 14.13
CA GLY A 246 0.44 -14.08 13.39
C GLY A 246 0.08 -14.52 11.98
N LYS A 247 -1.18 -14.38 11.54
CA LYS A 247 -1.59 -14.74 10.18
C LYS A 247 -1.38 -13.62 9.18
N ALA A 248 -1.03 -14.03 7.96
CA ALA A 248 -1.06 -13.18 6.78
C ALA A 248 -2.39 -13.34 6.04
N TYR A 249 -2.82 -12.27 5.35
CA TYR A 249 -4.05 -12.24 4.57
C TYR A 249 -3.83 -11.47 3.27
N ASN A 250 -4.12 -12.08 2.14
CA ASN A 250 -4.13 -11.41 0.85
C ASN A 250 -5.34 -10.48 0.75
N ILE A 251 -5.09 -9.19 0.58
CA ILE A 251 -6.17 -8.24 0.25
C ILE A 251 -6.30 -8.24 -1.27
N ALA A 252 -7.10 -9.15 -1.80
CA ALA A 252 -7.28 -9.37 -3.22
C ALA A 252 -8.71 -9.80 -3.56
N ASP A 253 -9.13 -9.47 -4.77
CA ASP A 253 -10.39 -9.92 -5.36
C ASP A 253 -10.20 -10.18 -6.86
N GLU A 254 -10.69 -11.32 -7.33
CA GLU A 254 -10.56 -11.75 -8.72
C GLU A 254 -11.22 -10.79 -9.72
N GLY A 255 -12.26 -10.05 -9.28
CA GLY A 255 -12.93 -9.02 -10.09
C GLY A 255 -12.05 -7.83 -10.41
N SER A 256 -10.83 -7.76 -9.83
CA SER A 256 -9.81 -6.74 -10.09
C SER A 256 -8.51 -7.31 -10.65
N ASP A 257 -8.52 -8.57 -11.11
CA ASP A 257 -7.42 -9.17 -11.86
C ASP A 257 -7.48 -8.73 -13.32
N ILE A 258 -6.41 -8.14 -13.84
CA ILE A 258 -6.38 -7.62 -15.21
C ILE A 258 -4.98 -7.70 -15.81
N ARG A 259 -4.89 -7.89 -17.14
CA ARG A 259 -3.63 -7.75 -17.86
C ARG A 259 -3.25 -6.27 -18.00
N LEU A 260 -1.96 -6.01 -18.03
CA LEU A 260 -1.45 -4.63 -18.10
C LEU A 260 -1.94 -3.89 -19.37
N ARG A 261 -2.04 -4.58 -20.53
CA ARG A 261 -2.60 -4.00 -21.75
C ARG A 261 -4.09 -3.69 -21.63
N ASP A 262 -4.85 -4.60 -21.03
CA ASP A 262 -6.30 -4.45 -20.87
C ASP A 262 -6.61 -3.30 -19.88
N LEU A 263 -5.73 -3.13 -18.85
CA LEU A 263 -5.77 -1.98 -17.95
C LEU A 263 -5.46 -0.65 -18.67
N ALA A 264 -4.45 -0.65 -19.54
CA ALA A 264 -4.13 0.54 -20.34
C ALA A 264 -5.28 0.91 -21.28
N GLU A 265 -5.90 -0.07 -21.93
CA GLU A 265 -7.07 0.11 -22.79
C GLU A 265 -8.30 0.60 -22.00
N LEU A 266 -8.53 0.06 -20.79
CA LEU A 266 -9.59 0.51 -19.90
C LEU A 266 -9.42 1.99 -19.56
N ILE A 267 -8.22 2.39 -19.11
CA ILE A 267 -7.94 3.79 -18.75
C ILE A 267 -8.07 4.70 -19.98
N ALA A 268 -7.53 4.28 -21.14
CA ALA A 268 -7.63 5.04 -22.40
C ALA A 268 -9.08 5.27 -22.80
N ARG A 269 -9.91 4.24 -22.72
CA ARG A 269 -11.37 4.34 -23.00
C ARG A 269 -12.06 5.31 -22.04
N CYS A 270 -11.83 5.19 -20.73
CA CYS A 270 -12.43 6.09 -19.73
C CYS A 270 -11.97 7.55 -19.91
N ALA A 271 -10.72 7.76 -20.38
CA ALA A 271 -10.14 9.07 -20.60
C ALA A 271 -10.39 9.62 -22.02
N GLU A 272 -11.07 8.86 -22.89
CA GLU A 272 -11.29 9.20 -24.32
C GLU A 272 -9.99 9.44 -25.09
N THR A 273 -8.98 8.61 -24.83
CA THR A 273 -7.67 8.62 -25.50
C THR A 273 -7.38 7.24 -26.11
N LYS A 274 -6.16 6.98 -26.52
CA LYS A 274 -5.75 5.68 -27.10
C LYS A 274 -4.49 5.14 -26.42
N VAL A 275 -4.24 3.84 -26.61
CA VAL A 275 -2.99 3.20 -26.21
C VAL A 275 -1.98 3.30 -27.37
N VAL A 276 -0.75 3.70 -27.03
CA VAL A 276 0.40 3.74 -27.95
C VAL A 276 1.47 2.82 -27.41
N TYR A 277 2.04 1.97 -28.28
CA TYR A 277 3.10 1.04 -27.90
C TYR A 277 4.46 1.65 -28.24
N GLU A 278 5.34 1.72 -27.22
CA GLU A 278 6.73 2.17 -27.36
C GLU A 278 7.65 1.12 -26.76
N MET A 279 8.85 0.95 -27.33
CA MET A 279 9.86 0.10 -26.70
C MET A 279 10.50 0.83 -25.52
N PRO A 280 10.72 0.16 -24.39
CA PRO A 280 11.41 0.78 -23.25
C PRO A 280 12.87 1.04 -23.58
N ASP A 281 13.44 2.09 -23.01
CA ASP A 281 14.89 2.24 -23.00
C ASP A 281 15.55 1.25 -22.02
N GLU A 282 16.89 1.07 -22.12
CA GLU A 282 17.63 0.10 -21.31
C GLU A 282 17.55 0.39 -19.81
N ALA A 283 17.52 1.67 -19.42
CA ALA A 283 17.45 2.07 -18.02
C ALA A 283 16.07 1.79 -17.42
N GLU A 284 15.01 2.05 -18.19
CA GLU A 284 13.63 1.72 -17.79
C GLU A 284 13.42 0.22 -17.65
N ALA A 285 13.96 -0.57 -18.59
CA ALA A 285 13.84 -2.04 -18.59
C ALA A 285 14.44 -2.68 -17.33
N LEU A 286 15.50 -2.12 -16.75
CA LEU A 286 16.11 -2.59 -15.50
C LEU A 286 15.20 -2.45 -14.28
N GLY A 287 14.29 -1.47 -14.29
CA GLY A 287 13.33 -1.22 -13.21
C GLY A 287 12.08 -2.11 -13.25
N TYR A 288 11.86 -2.83 -14.35
CA TYR A 288 10.62 -3.60 -14.52
C TYR A 288 10.62 -4.91 -13.74
N SER A 289 9.46 -5.26 -13.18
CA SER A 289 9.24 -6.57 -12.59
C SER A 289 9.30 -7.65 -13.67
N LYS A 290 10.11 -8.69 -13.44
CA LYS A 290 10.15 -9.88 -14.30
C LYS A 290 8.92 -10.78 -14.11
N ALA A 291 8.13 -10.55 -13.07
CA ALA A 291 6.91 -11.33 -12.81
C ALA A 291 5.91 -11.13 -13.95
N THR A 292 5.55 -12.21 -14.63
CA THR A 292 4.54 -12.21 -15.71
C THR A 292 3.14 -12.50 -15.19
N LYS A 293 3.03 -13.25 -14.09
CA LYS A 293 1.79 -13.56 -13.39
C LYS A 293 1.97 -13.33 -11.89
N ALA A 294 1.15 -12.47 -11.30
CA ALA A 294 1.13 -12.26 -9.86
C ALA A 294 -0.30 -11.91 -9.43
N ARG A 295 -1.16 -12.95 -9.50
CA ARG A 295 -2.52 -12.89 -8.97
C ARG A 295 -2.55 -13.53 -7.60
N LEU A 296 -3.32 -12.96 -6.70
CA LEU A 296 -3.43 -13.41 -5.32
C LEU A 296 -4.78 -14.08 -5.06
N ASP A 297 -4.78 -15.15 -4.31
CA ASP A 297 -5.98 -15.75 -3.74
C ASP A 297 -6.39 -14.98 -2.49
N GLY A 298 -7.56 -14.36 -2.49
CA GLY A 298 -8.13 -13.61 -1.37
C GLY A 298 -9.07 -14.43 -0.48
N SER A 299 -9.11 -15.76 -0.64
CA SER A 299 -10.10 -16.63 0.01
C SER A 299 -10.00 -16.63 1.54
N GLU A 300 -8.79 -16.52 2.12
CA GLU A 300 -8.61 -16.47 3.58
C GLU A 300 -9.31 -15.25 4.19
N LEU A 301 -9.11 -14.05 3.62
CA LEU A 301 -9.75 -12.85 4.11
C LEU A 301 -11.27 -12.84 3.82
N LYS A 302 -11.68 -13.37 2.67
CA LYS A 302 -13.10 -13.59 2.35
C LYS A 302 -13.75 -14.56 3.35
N GLY A 303 -13.04 -15.60 3.76
CA GLY A 303 -13.50 -16.55 4.78
C GLY A 303 -13.78 -15.91 6.15
N LEU A 304 -13.11 -14.82 6.48
CA LEU A 304 -13.41 -14.01 7.66
C LEU A 304 -14.63 -13.09 7.47
N GLY A 305 -15.13 -12.93 6.24
CA GLY A 305 -16.31 -12.09 5.92
C GLY A 305 -16.00 -10.78 5.19
N TRP A 306 -14.73 -10.49 4.87
CA TRP A 306 -14.40 -9.33 4.04
C TRP A 306 -14.72 -9.59 2.57
N THR A 307 -15.23 -8.57 1.88
CA THR A 307 -15.43 -8.58 0.42
C THR A 307 -15.03 -7.24 -0.17
N ALA A 308 -14.35 -7.28 -1.32
CA ALA A 308 -14.11 -6.07 -2.10
C ALA A 308 -15.44 -5.51 -2.63
N ARG A 309 -15.53 -4.19 -2.70
CA ARG A 309 -16.73 -3.48 -3.18
C ARG A 309 -16.59 -2.96 -4.60
N TYR A 310 -15.36 -2.77 -5.05
CA TYR A 310 -15.05 -2.11 -6.31
C TYR A 310 -14.32 -3.06 -7.25
N ARG A 311 -14.92 -3.31 -8.42
CA ARG A 311 -14.21 -3.95 -9.53
C ARG A 311 -13.23 -2.97 -10.15
N ILE A 312 -12.31 -3.48 -10.98
CA ILE A 312 -11.25 -2.66 -11.59
C ILE A 312 -11.83 -1.52 -12.43
N GLU A 313 -12.89 -1.76 -13.18
CA GLU A 313 -13.54 -0.76 -14.03
C GLU A 313 -14.06 0.42 -13.19
N GLU A 314 -14.87 0.11 -12.18
CA GLU A 314 -15.45 1.11 -11.30
C GLU A 314 -14.38 1.90 -10.52
N GLY A 315 -13.36 1.20 -10.01
CA GLY A 315 -12.25 1.84 -9.30
C GLY A 315 -11.45 2.81 -10.18
N ILE A 316 -11.22 2.46 -11.46
CA ILE A 316 -10.54 3.33 -12.44
C ILE A 316 -11.40 4.54 -12.77
N GLU A 317 -12.67 4.35 -13.11
CA GLU A 317 -13.61 5.45 -13.42
C GLU A 317 -13.67 6.46 -12.27
N ARG A 318 -13.87 5.98 -11.04
CA ARG A 318 -13.88 6.84 -9.84
C ARG A 318 -12.55 7.57 -9.63
N THR A 319 -11.44 6.89 -9.86
CA THR A 319 -10.10 7.49 -9.71
C THR A 319 -9.91 8.63 -10.69
N LEU A 320 -10.22 8.40 -11.98
CA LEU A 320 -10.10 9.42 -13.02
C LEU A 320 -11.02 10.60 -12.72
N GLN A 321 -12.29 10.36 -12.43
CA GLN A 321 -13.28 11.40 -12.14
C GLN A 321 -12.84 12.30 -10.97
N ILE A 322 -12.37 11.70 -9.87
CA ILE A 322 -11.93 12.47 -8.70
C ILE A 322 -10.67 13.28 -9.02
N LEU A 323 -9.70 12.67 -9.71
CA LEU A 323 -8.44 13.35 -10.03
C LEU A 323 -8.63 14.43 -11.11
N GLU A 324 -9.52 14.23 -12.07
CA GLU A 324 -9.90 15.27 -13.04
C GLU A 324 -10.54 16.48 -12.35
N ASN A 325 -11.39 16.27 -11.33
CA ASN A 325 -11.96 17.36 -10.53
C ASN A 325 -10.91 18.13 -9.71
N ILE A 326 -9.83 17.46 -9.30
CA ILE A 326 -8.75 18.08 -8.49
C ILE A 326 -7.70 18.75 -9.37
N TYR A 327 -7.29 18.10 -10.47
CA TYR A 327 -6.13 18.48 -11.28
C TYR A 327 -6.45 18.81 -12.74
N GLY A 328 -7.67 18.54 -13.20
CA GLY A 328 -8.10 18.89 -14.54
C GLY A 328 -8.08 20.40 -14.73
N GLU A 329 -7.61 20.85 -15.87
CA GLU A 329 -7.73 22.27 -16.24
C GLU A 329 -9.21 22.65 -16.22
N LYS A 330 -9.56 23.67 -15.44
CA LYS A 330 -10.87 24.29 -15.53
C LYS A 330 -10.96 24.89 -16.95
N ARG A 331 -11.62 24.16 -17.86
CA ARG A 331 -11.97 24.67 -19.18
C ARG A 331 -12.97 25.83 -19.07
#